data_40622d4124d697cfe7204c0cf349bf56
#
_entry.id   40622d4124d697cfe7204c0cf349bf56
#
_cell.length_a   1.000
_cell.length_b   1.000
_cell.length_c   1.000
_cell.angle_alpha   90.00
_cell.angle_beta   90.00
_cell.angle_gamma   90.00
#
_symmetry.space_group_name_H-M   'P 1'
#
loop_
_entity.id
_entity.type
_entity.pdbx_description
1 polymer ?
#
loop_
_entity_poly.entity_id
_entity_poly.type
_entity_poly.pdbx_seq_one_letter_code
_entity_poly.pdbx_strand_id
1 'polypeptide(L)'
;MEACRTTGLVSIFLLFFWLLIPGHIHGQQTSEQEKYHVDSTLFVYYQHCKAAIKSPSVILMLDTLFLMAKDKGDLRMQAVAISSKTDHFYFGPSFEGQEDSLILYTNTIKDFARKTNQPQYYYFAWANRLITYYTKQKKLNLALYEANKMQQESESREEIDGMQNCYQALLRIYQSKELYKQATVYAQKLIDLTLKYNLNKYNLTNKYIELSNCYLRTNESTKAWEALEESKLYIGVTCKVT
;
A
#
# COMPACT_ATOMS: atom_id res chain seq x y z
N MET A 1 -39.85 45.94 39.65
CA MET A 1 -39.64 44.63 40.26
C MET A 1 -40.12 43.60 39.19
N GLU A 2 -39.39 42.76 38.58
CA GLU A 2 -38.09 42.16 38.78
C GLU A 2 -37.41 41.93 37.41
N ALA A 3 -36.20 42.45 37.30
CA ALA A 3 -35.28 41.99 36.28
C ALA A 3 -34.38 40.94 36.94
N CYS A 4 -34.07 39.87 36.32
CA CYS A 4 -32.75 39.29 36.37
C CYS A 4 -32.72 37.75 36.11
N ARG A 5 -31.64 37.34 35.44
CA ARG A 5 -31.07 35.98 35.36
C ARG A 5 -31.51 35.07 34.24
N THR A 6 -30.95 35.31 33.07
CA THR A 6 -30.70 34.22 32.10
C THR A 6 -29.40 34.39 31.25
N THR A 7 -28.32 34.89 31.83
CA THR A 7 -27.05 35.04 31.07
C THR A 7 -25.92 34.15 31.58
N GLY A 8 -26.17 33.19 32.48
CA GLY A 8 -25.13 32.36 33.09
C GLY A 8 -24.98 30.94 32.46
N LEU A 9 -25.93 30.46 31.73
CA LEU A 9 -25.95 29.05 31.27
C LEU A 9 -25.40 28.81 29.85
N VAL A 10 -25.33 29.83 29.01
CA VAL A 10 -24.83 29.68 27.62
C VAL A 10 -23.31 29.65 27.53
N SER A 11 -22.60 30.31 28.47
CA SER A 11 -21.13 30.33 28.47
C SER A 11 -20.49 29.02 28.94
N ILE A 12 -21.19 28.22 29.73
CA ILE A 12 -20.64 26.93 30.22
C ILE A 12 -20.76 25.83 29.17
N PHE A 13 -21.76 25.89 28.29
CA PHE A 13 -21.92 24.91 27.21
C PHE A 13 -20.90 25.09 26.08
N LEU A 14 -20.41 26.27 25.79
CA LEU A 14 -19.40 26.53 24.75
C LEU A 14 -17.99 26.15 25.22
N LEU A 15 -17.68 26.12 26.49
CA LEU A 15 -16.39 25.64 27.01
C LEU A 15 -16.28 24.12 27.01
N PHE A 16 -17.40 23.40 27.13
CA PHE A 16 -17.40 21.93 27.06
C PHE A 16 -17.25 21.39 25.62
N PHE A 17 -17.66 22.16 24.60
CA PHE A 17 -17.54 21.76 23.21
C PHE A 17 -16.10 21.87 22.67
N TRP A 18 -15.27 22.74 23.28
CA TRP A 18 -13.85 22.90 22.89
C TRP A 18 -12.93 21.86 23.52
N LEU A 19 -13.37 21.14 24.54
CA LEU A 19 -12.59 20.08 25.19
C LEU A 19 -12.79 18.69 24.55
N LEU A 20 -13.77 18.52 23.66
CA LEU A 20 -14.06 17.23 23.03
C LEU A 20 -13.41 17.03 21.67
N ILE A 21 -12.87 18.06 21.03
CA ILE A 21 -12.30 17.97 19.68
C ILE A 21 -10.82 17.56 19.64
N PRO A 22 -9.94 17.88 20.60
CA PRO A 22 -8.54 17.45 20.55
C PRO A 22 -8.30 15.98 20.88
N GLY A 23 -9.20 15.34 21.64
CA GLY A 23 -8.98 13.98 22.14
C GLY A 23 -9.09 12.88 21.08
N HIS A 24 -9.91 13.06 20.05
CA HIS A 24 -10.10 12.02 19.03
C HIS A 24 -8.99 11.96 17.97
N ILE A 25 -8.41 13.11 17.64
CA ILE A 25 -7.28 13.15 16.67
C ILE A 25 -6.00 12.62 17.32
N HIS A 26 -5.79 12.89 18.61
CA HIS A 26 -4.62 12.36 19.35
C HIS A 26 -4.73 10.85 19.59
N GLY A 27 -5.92 10.32 19.84
CA GLY A 27 -6.12 8.88 20.07
C GLY A 27 -5.87 8.02 18.83
N GLN A 28 -6.24 8.49 17.64
CA GLN A 28 -5.94 7.76 16.38
C GLN A 28 -4.46 7.84 16.02
N GLN A 29 -3.80 8.97 16.22
CA GLN A 29 -2.36 9.10 15.97
C GLN A 29 -1.54 8.23 16.91
N THR A 30 -1.85 8.18 18.19
CA THR A 30 -1.15 7.33 19.15
C THR A 30 -1.30 5.85 18.83
N SER A 31 -2.48 5.38 18.43
CA SER A 31 -2.71 3.97 18.12
C SER A 31 -1.97 3.50 16.85
N GLU A 32 -1.88 4.33 15.80
CA GLU A 32 -1.06 4.02 14.60
C GLU A 32 0.43 4.07 14.92
N GLN A 33 0.86 5.02 15.72
CA GLN A 33 2.25 5.16 16.13
C GLN A 33 2.71 3.98 16.99
N GLU A 34 1.90 3.56 17.96
CA GLU A 34 2.16 2.38 18.79
C GLU A 34 2.20 1.11 17.98
N LYS A 35 1.27 0.94 17.04
CA LYS A 35 1.22 -0.23 16.15
C LYS A 35 2.49 -0.42 15.33
N TYR A 36 3.13 0.65 14.91
CA TYR A 36 4.34 0.60 14.07
C TYR A 36 5.64 0.86 14.85
N HIS A 37 5.58 1.12 16.14
CA HIS A 37 6.73 1.45 16.99
C HIS A 37 7.61 2.55 16.37
N VAL A 38 6.97 3.58 15.81
CA VAL A 38 7.65 4.71 15.16
C VAL A 38 7.79 5.87 16.14
N ASP A 39 8.95 6.49 16.16
CA ASP A 39 9.17 7.75 16.88
C ASP A 39 8.14 8.82 16.47
N SER A 40 7.54 9.48 17.45
CA SER A 40 6.45 10.44 17.21
C SER A 40 6.84 11.58 16.26
N THR A 41 8.08 12.06 16.37
CA THR A 41 8.58 13.15 15.53
C THR A 41 8.72 12.68 14.07
N LEU A 42 9.26 11.46 13.85
CA LEU A 42 9.36 10.86 12.52
C LEU A 42 7.98 10.61 11.93
N PHE A 43 7.03 10.11 12.75
CA PHE A 43 5.66 9.84 12.29
C PHE A 43 4.95 11.13 11.85
N VAL A 44 4.98 12.19 12.66
CA VAL A 44 4.38 13.48 12.32
C VAL A 44 5.00 14.07 11.06
N TYR A 45 6.33 14.04 10.96
CA TYR A 45 7.02 14.55 9.77
C TYR A 45 6.67 13.75 8.51
N TYR A 46 6.56 12.42 8.63
CA TYR A 46 6.09 11.56 7.54
C TYR A 46 4.67 11.90 7.09
N GLN A 47 3.74 12.21 8.02
CA GLN A 47 2.38 12.63 7.65
C GLN A 47 2.40 13.94 6.83
N HIS A 48 3.29 14.88 7.16
CA HIS A 48 3.49 16.09 6.35
C HIS A 48 4.03 15.75 4.94
N CYS A 49 5.00 14.83 4.85
CA CYS A 49 5.47 14.34 3.54
C CYS A 49 4.33 13.71 2.73
N LYS A 50 3.49 12.86 3.35
CA LYS A 50 2.32 12.26 2.69
C LYS A 50 1.34 13.31 2.16
N ALA A 51 1.05 14.33 2.95
CA ALA A 51 0.16 15.42 2.55
C ALA A 51 0.73 16.20 1.35
N ALA A 52 2.06 16.35 1.29
CA ALA A 52 2.77 17.05 0.23
C ALA A 52 3.20 16.17 -0.95
N ILE A 53 2.75 14.89 -1.03
CA ILE A 53 3.30 13.89 -1.95
C ILE A 53 3.29 14.31 -3.43
N LYS A 54 2.37 15.16 -3.83
CA LYS A 54 2.27 15.70 -5.20
C LYS A 54 3.07 17.00 -5.42
N SER A 55 3.61 17.59 -4.34
CA SER A 55 4.39 18.83 -4.43
C SER A 55 5.84 18.51 -4.80
N PRO A 56 6.50 19.33 -5.67
CA PRO A 56 7.93 19.18 -5.95
C PRO A 56 8.82 19.27 -4.71
N SER A 57 8.40 20.02 -3.69
CA SER A 57 9.15 20.18 -2.43
C SER A 57 9.23 18.90 -1.61
N VAL A 58 8.38 17.89 -1.88
CA VAL A 58 8.35 16.66 -1.08
C VAL A 58 9.66 15.86 -1.18
N ILE A 59 10.38 15.95 -2.28
CA ILE A 59 11.66 15.26 -2.43
C ILE A 59 12.64 15.71 -1.34
N LEU A 60 12.78 17.02 -1.13
CA LEU A 60 13.63 17.56 -0.07
C LEU A 60 13.10 17.20 1.33
N MET A 61 11.77 17.20 1.51
CA MET A 61 11.17 16.76 2.77
C MET A 61 11.48 15.28 3.05
N LEU A 62 11.42 14.41 2.04
CA LEU A 62 11.75 13.00 2.17
C LEU A 62 13.25 12.77 2.43
N ASP A 63 14.14 13.61 1.87
CA ASP A 63 15.55 13.59 2.23
C ASP A 63 15.76 13.97 3.69
N THR A 64 15.05 14.98 4.17
CA THR A 64 15.07 15.38 5.58
C THR A 64 14.55 14.24 6.48
N LEU A 65 13.43 13.61 6.12
CA LEU A 65 12.91 12.45 6.86
C LEU A 65 13.94 11.31 6.91
N PHE A 66 14.61 11.04 5.80
CA PHE A 66 15.66 10.01 5.76
C PHE A 66 16.80 10.32 6.73
N LEU A 67 17.29 11.58 6.77
CA LEU A 67 18.33 11.99 7.68
C LEU A 67 17.89 11.92 9.15
N MET A 68 16.70 12.41 9.46
CA MET A 68 16.13 12.29 10.81
C MET A 68 16.02 10.84 11.26
N ALA A 69 15.55 9.95 10.38
CA ALA A 69 15.45 8.52 10.65
C ALA A 69 16.83 7.87 10.80
N LYS A 70 17.82 8.31 10.04
CA LYS A 70 19.21 7.84 10.16
C LYS A 70 19.82 8.23 11.50
N ASP A 71 19.63 9.46 11.96
CA ASP A 71 20.13 9.94 13.26
C ASP A 71 19.52 9.15 14.43
N LYS A 72 18.29 8.67 14.27
CA LYS A 72 17.61 7.82 15.25
C LYS A 72 17.86 6.32 15.07
N GLY A 73 18.60 5.91 14.05
CA GLY A 73 18.84 4.49 13.74
C GLY A 73 17.59 3.75 13.22
N ASP A 74 16.53 4.45 12.82
CA ASP A 74 15.28 3.83 12.33
C ASP A 74 15.41 3.46 10.85
N LEU A 75 15.88 2.24 10.58
CA LEU A 75 16.06 1.70 9.22
C LEU A 75 14.72 1.61 8.47
N ARG A 76 13.61 1.37 9.16
CA ARG A 76 12.29 1.27 8.55
C ARG A 76 11.84 2.62 8.01
N MET A 77 11.97 3.70 8.80
CA MET A 77 11.61 5.04 8.34
C MET A 77 12.56 5.56 7.25
N GLN A 78 13.83 5.14 7.24
CA GLN A 78 14.72 5.39 6.11
C GLN A 78 14.19 4.71 4.83
N ALA A 79 13.77 3.43 4.90
CA ALA A 79 13.17 2.73 3.76
C ALA A 79 11.87 3.40 3.29
N VAL A 80 11.01 3.82 4.22
CA VAL A 80 9.77 4.56 3.93
C VAL A 80 10.08 5.86 3.20
N ALA A 81 11.08 6.62 3.64
CA ALA A 81 11.47 7.88 2.99
C ALA A 81 11.90 7.66 1.54
N ILE A 82 12.74 6.65 1.28
CA ILE A 82 13.18 6.31 -0.09
C ILE A 82 12.00 5.82 -0.93
N SER A 83 11.19 4.90 -0.40
CA SER A 83 10.02 4.35 -1.11
C SER A 83 9.00 5.44 -1.46
N SER A 84 8.77 6.41 -0.57
CA SER A 84 7.86 7.52 -0.80
C SER A 84 8.30 8.47 -1.94
N LYS A 85 9.57 8.46 -2.34
CA LYS A 85 10.00 9.15 -3.55
C LYS A 85 9.39 8.49 -4.80
N THR A 86 9.25 7.16 -4.83
CA THR A 86 8.53 6.50 -5.92
C THR A 86 7.05 6.86 -5.93
N ASP A 87 6.45 7.11 -4.75
CA ASP A 87 5.07 7.61 -4.65
C ASP A 87 4.92 8.98 -5.28
N HIS A 88 5.86 9.90 -5.01
CA HIS A 88 5.86 11.22 -5.63
C HIS A 88 5.87 11.14 -7.15
N PHE A 89 6.78 10.36 -7.74
CA PHE A 89 6.89 10.23 -9.19
C PHE A 89 5.73 9.46 -9.81
N TYR A 90 5.06 8.62 -9.06
CA TYR A 90 3.88 7.88 -9.53
C TYR A 90 2.58 8.69 -9.43
N PHE A 91 2.37 9.46 -8.36
CA PHE A 91 1.13 10.21 -8.10
C PHE A 91 1.20 11.68 -8.51
N GLY A 92 2.41 12.20 -8.72
CA GLY A 92 2.64 13.59 -9.12
C GLY A 92 2.19 13.87 -10.56
N PRO A 93 2.32 15.13 -10.99
CA PRO A 93 2.07 15.49 -12.38
C PRO A 93 3.04 14.78 -13.32
N SER A 94 2.59 14.45 -14.52
CA SER A 94 3.45 13.86 -15.55
C SER A 94 4.48 14.89 -16.04
N PHE A 95 5.71 14.45 -16.21
CA PHE A 95 6.82 15.26 -16.72
C PHE A 95 7.79 14.40 -17.54
N GLU A 96 8.62 15.04 -18.35
CA GLU A 96 9.70 14.36 -19.06
C GLU A 96 10.72 13.77 -18.05
N GLY A 97 11.07 12.49 -18.19
CA GLY A 97 11.95 11.78 -17.23
C GLY A 97 11.25 11.17 -16.02
N GLN A 98 9.91 11.17 -15.96
CA GLN A 98 9.16 10.52 -14.87
C GLN A 98 9.48 9.02 -14.77
N GLU A 99 9.60 8.33 -15.89
CA GLU A 99 9.96 6.91 -15.97
C GLU A 99 11.36 6.67 -15.42
N ASP A 100 12.34 7.45 -15.83
CA ASP A 100 13.72 7.35 -15.36
C ASP A 100 13.82 7.59 -13.84
N SER A 101 13.04 8.54 -13.33
CA SER A 101 12.95 8.79 -11.89
C SER A 101 12.33 7.62 -11.13
N LEU A 102 11.28 6.99 -11.65
CA LEU A 102 10.68 5.78 -11.06
C LEU A 102 11.68 4.61 -11.06
N ILE A 103 12.42 4.41 -12.15
CA ILE A 103 13.46 3.38 -12.26
C ILE A 103 14.57 3.66 -11.22
N LEU A 104 15.06 4.91 -11.18
CA LEU A 104 16.13 5.32 -10.26
C LEU A 104 15.76 5.03 -8.80
N TYR A 105 14.60 5.49 -8.35
CA TYR A 105 14.22 5.32 -6.95
C TYR A 105 13.76 3.90 -6.62
N THR A 106 13.24 3.14 -7.59
CA THR A 106 13.01 1.70 -7.41
C THR A 106 14.32 0.94 -7.22
N ASN A 107 15.39 1.28 -7.94
CA ASN A 107 16.71 0.70 -7.73
C ASN A 107 17.34 1.17 -6.41
N THR A 108 17.19 2.44 -6.06
CA THR A 108 17.70 2.98 -4.79
C THR A 108 17.06 2.26 -3.59
N ILE A 109 15.75 2.05 -3.59
CA ILE A 109 15.10 1.30 -2.50
C ILE A 109 15.49 -0.18 -2.53
N LYS A 110 15.74 -0.78 -3.70
CA LYS A 110 16.25 -2.14 -3.82
C LYS A 110 17.58 -2.30 -3.09
N ASP A 111 18.53 -1.43 -3.40
CA ASP A 111 19.87 -1.49 -2.81
C ASP A 111 19.83 -1.28 -1.30
N PHE A 112 19.04 -0.32 -0.84
CA PHE A 112 18.84 -0.07 0.58
C PHE A 112 18.18 -1.26 1.29
N ALA A 113 17.08 -1.74 0.74
CA ALA A 113 16.28 -2.82 1.31
C ALA A 113 17.06 -4.15 1.40
N ARG A 114 17.92 -4.43 0.40
CA ARG A 114 18.79 -5.60 0.43
C ARG A 114 19.88 -5.49 1.51
N LYS A 115 20.48 -4.30 1.68
CA LYS A 115 21.50 -4.04 2.72
C LYS A 115 20.92 -4.08 4.13
N THR A 116 19.66 -3.72 4.31
CA THR A 116 19.01 -3.61 5.62
C THR A 116 18.03 -4.73 5.94
N ASN A 117 17.93 -5.75 5.06
CA ASN A 117 17.02 -6.89 5.18
C ASN A 117 15.53 -6.47 5.29
N GLN A 118 15.09 -5.54 4.43
CA GLN A 118 13.73 -5.03 4.40
C GLN A 118 13.13 -5.12 2.98
N PRO A 119 13.11 -6.32 2.33
CA PRO A 119 12.75 -6.50 0.93
C PRO A 119 11.30 -6.06 0.59
N GLN A 120 10.39 -6.04 1.58
CA GLN A 120 8.99 -5.64 1.40
C GLN A 120 8.84 -4.25 0.79
N TYR A 121 9.66 -3.27 1.19
CA TYR A 121 9.60 -1.90 0.65
C TYR A 121 10.01 -1.83 -0.82
N TYR A 122 11.01 -2.60 -1.20
CA TYR A 122 11.45 -2.72 -2.57
C TYR A 122 10.39 -3.37 -3.46
N TYR A 123 9.86 -4.53 -3.06
CA TYR A 123 8.83 -5.21 -3.83
C TYR A 123 7.55 -4.38 -3.96
N PHE A 124 7.19 -3.64 -2.91
CA PHE A 124 6.07 -2.71 -2.98
C PHE A 124 6.30 -1.61 -4.02
N ALA A 125 7.45 -0.95 -4.01
CA ALA A 125 7.79 0.11 -4.96
C ALA A 125 7.84 -0.43 -6.40
N TRP A 126 8.45 -1.60 -6.60
CA TRP A 126 8.57 -2.21 -7.92
C TRP A 126 7.20 -2.57 -8.50
N ALA A 127 6.37 -3.32 -7.76
CA ALA A 127 5.05 -3.75 -8.23
C ALA A 127 4.05 -2.61 -8.34
N ASN A 128 3.89 -1.82 -7.27
CA ASN A 128 2.79 -0.88 -7.13
C ASN A 128 3.11 0.52 -7.67
N ARG A 129 4.36 0.78 -8.07
CA ARG A 129 4.74 2.05 -8.72
C ARG A 129 5.27 1.80 -10.12
N LEU A 130 6.44 1.19 -10.29
CA LEU A 130 7.06 1.04 -11.60
C LEU A 130 6.23 0.14 -12.55
N ILE A 131 5.90 -1.09 -12.14
CA ILE A 131 5.12 -2.02 -13.00
C ILE A 131 3.71 -1.47 -13.25
N THR A 132 3.06 -0.89 -12.22
CA THR A 132 1.74 -0.28 -12.39
C THR A 132 1.80 0.96 -13.29
N TYR A 133 2.87 1.75 -13.25
CA TYR A 133 3.11 2.86 -14.19
C TYR A 133 3.15 2.34 -15.62
N TYR A 134 3.95 1.32 -15.93
CA TYR A 134 3.98 0.72 -17.27
C TYR A 134 2.61 0.19 -17.72
N THR A 135 1.86 -0.43 -16.80
CA THR A 135 0.51 -0.94 -17.10
C THR A 135 -0.44 0.20 -17.47
N LYS A 136 -0.42 1.31 -16.71
CA LYS A 136 -1.24 2.49 -16.98
C LYS A 136 -0.86 3.18 -18.30
N GLN A 137 0.43 3.23 -18.62
CA GLN A 137 0.94 3.79 -19.87
C GLN A 137 0.75 2.83 -21.07
N LYS A 138 0.05 1.70 -20.88
CA LYS A 138 -0.15 0.65 -21.91
C LYS A 138 1.16 0.04 -22.43
N LYS A 139 2.27 0.22 -21.73
CA LYS A 139 3.56 -0.44 -21.99
C LYS A 139 3.56 -1.87 -21.44
N LEU A 140 2.55 -2.68 -21.84
CA LEU A 140 2.25 -3.97 -21.20
C LEU A 140 3.38 -5.00 -21.34
N ASN A 141 4.22 -4.92 -22.39
CA ASN A 141 5.36 -5.82 -22.54
C ASN A 141 6.48 -5.48 -21.55
N LEU A 142 6.72 -4.18 -21.28
CA LEU A 142 7.67 -3.75 -20.23
C LEU A 142 7.14 -4.13 -18.83
N ALA A 143 5.84 -3.90 -18.59
CA ALA A 143 5.22 -4.33 -17.34
C ALA A 143 5.40 -5.84 -17.10
N LEU A 144 5.16 -6.67 -18.13
CA LEU A 144 5.31 -8.12 -18.06
C LEU A 144 6.78 -8.53 -17.86
N TYR A 145 7.72 -7.87 -18.54
CA TYR A 145 9.15 -8.12 -18.38
C TYR A 145 9.60 -7.88 -16.95
N GLU A 146 9.25 -6.73 -16.38
CA GLU A 146 9.60 -6.39 -14.98
C GLU A 146 8.91 -7.29 -13.97
N ALA A 147 7.64 -7.66 -14.21
CA ALA A 147 6.92 -8.59 -13.34
C ALA A 147 7.52 -10.00 -13.35
N ASN A 148 7.98 -10.50 -14.51
CA ASN A 148 8.65 -11.81 -14.59
C ASN A 148 10.01 -11.80 -13.88
N LYS A 149 10.78 -10.72 -14.00
CA LYS A 149 12.01 -10.55 -13.21
C LYS A 149 11.75 -10.60 -11.72
N MET A 150 10.69 -9.88 -11.29
CA MET A 150 10.26 -9.86 -9.90
C MET A 150 9.82 -11.26 -9.43
N GLN A 151 9.09 -12.00 -10.26
CA GLN A 151 8.70 -13.38 -9.98
C GLN A 151 9.91 -14.26 -9.76
N GLN A 152 10.85 -14.25 -10.69
CA GLN A 152 12.07 -15.05 -10.60
C GLN A 152 12.88 -14.70 -9.34
N GLU A 153 13.02 -13.41 -9.01
CA GLU A 153 13.76 -12.96 -7.85
C GLU A 153 13.07 -13.37 -6.55
N SER A 154 11.75 -13.15 -6.43
CA SER A 154 11.01 -13.44 -5.20
C SER A 154 10.83 -14.94 -4.96
N GLU A 155 10.56 -15.73 -6.00
CA GLU A 155 10.43 -17.19 -5.90
C GLU A 155 11.78 -17.84 -5.55
N SER A 156 12.90 -17.41 -6.18
CA SER A 156 14.22 -17.96 -5.90
C SER A 156 14.73 -17.66 -4.49
N ARG A 157 14.20 -16.62 -3.84
CA ARG A 157 14.55 -16.21 -2.47
C ARG A 157 13.52 -16.58 -1.43
N GLU A 158 12.41 -17.21 -1.86
CA GLU A 158 11.26 -17.54 -1.02
C GLU A 158 10.70 -16.32 -0.26
N GLU A 159 10.76 -15.12 -0.88
CA GLU A 159 10.31 -13.88 -0.28
C GLU A 159 8.80 -13.69 -0.50
N ILE A 160 8.00 -13.99 0.53
CA ILE A 160 6.54 -14.04 0.49
C ILE A 160 5.93 -12.70 0.03
N ASP A 161 6.41 -11.58 0.58
CA ASP A 161 5.94 -10.23 0.18
C ASP A 161 6.21 -9.97 -1.30
N GLY A 162 7.37 -10.43 -1.79
CA GLY A 162 7.73 -10.34 -3.20
C GLY A 162 6.80 -11.17 -4.08
N MET A 163 6.57 -12.43 -3.74
CA MET A 163 5.64 -13.30 -4.46
C MET A 163 4.22 -12.74 -4.48
N GLN A 164 3.72 -12.23 -3.34
CA GLN A 164 2.38 -11.65 -3.25
C GLN A 164 2.23 -10.42 -4.16
N ASN A 165 3.17 -9.49 -4.10
CA ASN A 165 3.16 -8.29 -4.94
C ASN A 165 3.31 -8.62 -6.42
N CYS A 166 4.17 -9.59 -6.75
CA CYS A 166 4.40 -10.06 -8.11
C CYS A 166 3.16 -10.71 -8.72
N TYR A 167 2.55 -11.67 -8.04
CA TYR A 167 1.37 -12.36 -8.56
C TYR A 167 0.19 -11.40 -8.75
N GLN A 168 0.03 -10.41 -7.86
CA GLN A 168 -0.97 -9.37 -8.05
C GLN A 168 -0.67 -8.49 -9.28
N ALA A 169 0.59 -8.16 -9.52
CA ALA A 169 0.99 -7.39 -10.70
C ALA A 169 0.74 -8.19 -11.99
N LEU A 170 1.15 -9.47 -12.02
CA LEU A 170 0.94 -10.36 -13.17
C LEU A 170 -0.55 -10.58 -13.47
N LEU A 171 -1.38 -10.80 -12.44
CA LEU A 171 -2.83 -10.89 -12.58
C LEU A 171 -3.38 -9.66 -13.32
N ARG A 172 -3.04 -8.45 -12.86
CA ARG A 172 -3.50 -7.18 -13.46
C ARG A 172 -2.98 -6.99 -14.89
N ILE A 173 -1.74 -7.36 -15.18
CA ILE A 173 -1.16 -7.26 -16.52
C ILE A 173 -1.89 -8.20 -17.47
N TYR A 174 -2.12 -9.47 -17.09
CA TYR A 174 -2.82 -10.43 -17.92
C TYR A 174 -4.29 -10.05 -18.14
N GLN A 175 -4.97 -9.51 -17.14
CA GLN A 175 -6.30 -8.93 -17.30
C GLN A 175 -6.29 -7.75 -18.29
N SER A 176 -5.29 -6.85 -18.20
CA SER A 176 -5.13 -5.73 -19.12
C SER A 176 -4.80 -6.14 -20.56
N LYS A 177 -4.24 -7.33 -20.74
CA LYS A 177 -3.98 -7.97 -22.05
C LYS A 177 -5.13 -8.86 -22.51
N GLU A 178 -6.23 -8.95 -21.73
CA GLU A 178 -7.37 -9.86 -21.96
C GLU A 178 -6.99 -11.35 -22.02
N LEU A 179 -5.84 -11.70 -21.45
CA LEU A 179 -5.34 -13.06 -21.36
C LEU A 179 -5.86 -13.74 -20.08
N TYR A 180 -7.16 -13.93 -20.00
CA TYR A 180 -7.85 -14.36 -18.77
C TYR A 180 -7.46 -15.75 -18.28
N LYS A 181 -7.06 -16.68 -19.17
CA LYS A 181 -6.53 -17.99 -18.76
C LYS A 181 -5.25 -17.84 -17.92
N GLN A 182 -4.34 -16.95 -18.33
CA GLN A 182 -3.13 -16.65 -17.58
C GLN A 182 -3.46 -15.87 -16.28
N ALA A 183 -4.40 -14.93 -16.36
CA ALA A 183 -4.88 -14.19 -15.18
C ALA A 183 -5.43 -15.16 -14.12
N THR A 184 -6.20 -16.19 -14.49
CA THR A 184 -6.71 -17.22 -13.59
C THR A 184 -5.60 -17.93 -12.82
N VAL A 185 -4.48 -18.26 -13.46
CA VAL A 185 -3.33 -18.91 -12.81
C VAL A 185 -2.79 -18.03 -11.66
N TYR A 186 -2.64 -16.73 -11.90
CA TYR A 186 -2.08 -15.83 -10.86
C TYR A 186 -3.10 -15.46 -9.78
N ALA A 187 -4.39 -15.41 -10.11
CA ALA A 187 -5.45 -15.29 -9.10
C ALA A 187 -5.42 -16.51 -8.14
N GLN A 188 -5.29 -17.73 -8.68
CA GLN A 188 -5.17 -18.94 -7.87
C GLN A 188 -3.88 -18.93 -7.04
N LYS A 189 -2.72 -18.62 -7.65
CA LYS A 189 -1.44 -18.50 -6.91
C LYS A 189 -1.51 -17.54 -5.72
N LEU A 190 -2.24 -16.42 -5.85
CA LEU A 190 -2.45 -15.47 -4.76
C LEU A 190 -3.28 -16.04 -3.61
N ILE A 191 -4.33 -16.79 -3.93
CA ILE A 191 -5.18 -17.47 -2.95
C ILE A 191 -4.35 -18.53 -2.22
N ASP A 192 -3.67 -19.40 -2.97
CA ASP A 192 -2.85 -20.48 -2.42
C ASP A 192 -1.74 -19.96 -1.50
N LEU A 193 -1.05 -18.88 -1.93
CA LEU A 193 -0.02 -18.21 -1.12
C LEU A 193 -0.61 -17.67 0.18
N THR A 194 -1.79 -17.01 0.10
CA THR A 194 -2.47 -16.44 1.26
C THR A 194 -2.88 -17.50 2.26
N LEU A 195 -3.40 -18.64 1.79
CA LEU A 195 -3.81 -19.76 2.62
C LEU A 195 -2.60 -20.50 3.22
N LYS A 196 -1.60 -20.82 2.37
CA LYS A 196 -0.40 -21.57 2.78
C LYS A 196 0.37 -20.88 3.92
N TYR A 197 0.55 -19.57 3.83
CA TYR A 197 1.34 -18.80 4.80
C TYR A 197 0.47 -18.07 5.83
N ASN A 198 -0.84 -18.37 5.87
CA ASN A 198 -1.80 -17.76 6.78
C ASN A 198 -1.72 -16.21 6.77
N LEU A 199 -1.55 -15.64 5.58
CA LEU A 199 -1.47 -14.20 5.42
C LEU A 199 -2.81 -13.55 5.74
N ASN A 200 -2.84 -12.20 5.74
CA ASN A 200 -4.06 -11.47 6.03
C ASN A 200 -5.24 -11.93 5.13
N LYS A 201 -6.18 -12.67 5.72
CA LYS A 201 -7.35 -13.26 5.04
C LYS A 201 -8.42 -12.23 4.69
N TYR A 202 -8.32 -11.01 5.19
CA TYR A 202 -9.28 -9.93 4.92
C TYR A 202 -9.52 -9.72 3.42
N ASN A 203 -8.49 -9.94 2.61
CA ASN A 203 -8.57 -9.75 1.15
C ASN A 203 -8.96 -11.03 0.37
N LEU A 204 -9.18 -12.18 1.05
CA LEU A 204 -9.51 -13.42 0.34
C LEU A 204 -10.83 -13.32 -0.43
N THR A 205 -11.86 -12.69 0.15
CA THR A 205 -13.11 -12.41 -0.56
C THR A 205 -12.86 -11.76 -1.92
N ASN A 206 -12.07 -10.69 -1.95
CA ASN A 206 -11.76 -9.98 -3.21
C ASN A 206 -10.95 -10.86 -4.18
N LYS A 207 -10.01 -11.67 -3.67
CA LYS A 207 -9.22 -12.58 -4.52
C LYS A 207 -10.08 -13.66 -5.18
N TYR A 208 -11.02 -14.24 -4.47
CA TYR A 208 -11.98 -15.18 -5.03
C TYR A 208 -12.95 -14.53 -6.02
N ILE A 209 -13.38 -13.28 -5.78
CA ILE A 209 -14.17 -12.51 -6.74
C ILE A 209 -13.35 -12.24 -8.02
N GLU A 210 -12.08 -11.86 -7.91
CA GLU A 210 -11.19 -11.68 -9.06
C GLU A 210 -11.01 -13.00 -9.84
N LEU A 211 -10.86 -14.13 -9.15
CA LEU A 211 -10.78 -15.46 -9.76
C LEU A 211 -12.08 -15.81 -10.50
N SER A 212 -13.24 -15.61 -9.85
CA SER A 212 -14.55 -15.81 -10.46
C SER A 212 -14.73 -14.99 -11.75
N ASN A 213 -14.34 -13.70 -11.71
CA ASN A 213 -14.38 -12.84 -12.89
C ASN A 213 -13.50 -13.37 -14.03
N CYS A 214 -12.31 -13.89 -13.73
CA CYS A 214 -11.45 -14.51 -14.74
C CYS A 214 -12.11 -15.75 -15.36
N TYR A 215 -12.75 -16.62 -14.56
CA TYR A 215 -13.46 -17.78 -15.07
C TYR A 215 -14.68 -17.39 -15.93
N LEU A 216 -15.43 -16.36 -15.58
CA LEU A 216 -16.52 -15.85 -16.43
C LEU A 216 -16.01 -15.40 -17.79
N ARG A 217 -14.86 -14.74 -17.83
CA ARG A 217 -14.23 -14.28 -19.09
C ARG A 217 -13.66 -15.41 -19.93
N THR A 218 -13.47 -16.60 -19.37
CA THR A 218 -13.07 -17.83 -20.10
C THR A 218 -14.22 -18.79 -20.37
N ASN A 219 -15.48 -18.37 -20.11
CA ASN A 219 -16.70 -19.17 -20.25
C ASN A 219 -16.75 -20.41 -19.33
N GLU A 220 -16.06 -20.38 -18.18
CA GLU A 220 -16.05 -21.44 -17.18
C GLU A 220 -17.03 -21.15 -16.05
N SER A 221 -18.32 -21.03 -16.36
CA SER A 221 -19.38 -20.54 -15.46
C SER A 221 -19.49 -21.36 -14.16
N THR A 222 -19.32 -22.67 -14.22
CA THR A 222 -19.35 -23.53 -13.01
C THR A 222 -18.24 -23.16 -12.03
N LYS A 223 -16.99 -23.06 -12.52
CA LYS A 223 -15.84 -22.66 -11.68
C LYS A 223 -15.97 -21.22 -11.16
N ALA A 224 -16.55 -20.34 -11.96
CA ALA A 224 -16.82 -18.97 -11.54
C ALA A 224 -17.80 -18.95 -10.35
N TRP A 225 -18.83 -19.76 -10.39
CA TRP A 225 -19.78 -19.91 -9.29
C TRP A 225 -19.13 -20.52 -8.05
N GLU A 226 -18.36 -21.58 -8.20
CA GLU A 226 -17.60 -22.20 -7.10
C GLU A 226 -16.68 -21.18 -6.41
N ALA A 227 -15.91 -20.41 -7.17
CA ALA A 227 -15.06 -19.35 -6.62
C ALA A 227 -15.87 -18.26 -5.88
N LEU A 228 -17.06 -17.93 -6.37
CA LEU A 228 -17.94 -16.96 -5.72
C LEU A 228 -18.50 -17.51 -4.39
N GLU A 229 -18.88 -18.80 -4.34
CA GLU A 229 -19.31 -19.44 -3.09
C GLU A 229 -18.17 -19.46 -2.06
N GLU A 230 -16.94 -19.82 -2.47
CA GLU A 230 -15.76 -19.75 -1.61
C GLU A 230 -15.53 -18.33 -1.05
N SER A 231 -15.78 -17.28 -1.84
CA SER A 231 -15.62 -15.91 -1.38
C SER A 231 -16.46 -15.57 -0.16
N LYS A 232 -17.65 -16.20 -0.02
CA LYS A 232 -18.58 -15.96 1.08
C LYS A 232 -18.02 -16.40 2.44
N LEU A 233 -17.14 -17.40 2.46
CA LEU A 233 -16.53 -17.92 3.69
C LEU A 233 -15.66 -16.87 4.38
N TYR A 234 -15.24 -15.84 3.65
CA TYR A 234 -14.33 -14.79 4.13
C TYR A 234 -15.00 -13.42 4.29
N ILE A 235 -16.34 -13.33 4.03
CA ILE A 235 -17.10 -12.10 4.27
C ILE A 235 -17.16 -11.84 5.78
N GLY A 236 -16.71 -10.65 6.20
CA GLY A 236 -16.76 -10.23 7.60
C GLY A 236 -15.67 -10.83 8.50
N VAL A 237 -14.66 -11.51 7.93
CA VAL A 237 -13.45 -11.86 8.66
C VAL A 237 -12.70 -10.56 8.97
N THR A 238 -13.14 -9.86 10.00
CA THR A 238 -12.40 -8.73 10.55
C THR A 238 -11.13 -9.25 11.19
N CYS A 239 -9.99 -8.61 10.92
CA CYS A 239 -8.79 -8.84 11.72
C CYS A 239 -9.12 -8.60 13.19
N LYS A 240 -9.32 -9.65 13.97
CA LYS A 240 -9.06 -9.57 15.40
C LYS A 240 -7.54 -9.43 15.49
N VAL A 241 -7.09 -8.20 15.63
CA VAL A 241 -5.71 -7.90 16.01
C VAL A 241 -5.59 -8.42 17.44
N THR A 242 -4.99 -9.60 17.60
CA THR A 242 -4.48 -10.08 18.87
C THR A 242 -3.15 -9.41 19.17
#